data_233b15b830b75289cf76884ad3b3bf44
#
_entry.id   233b15b830b75289cf76884ad3b3bf44
#
_cell.length_a   1.000
_cell.length_b   1.000
_cell.length_c   1.000
_cell.angle_alpha   90.00
_cell.angle_beta   90.00
_cell.angle_gamma   90.00
#
_symmetry.space_group_name_H-M   'P 1'
#
loop_
_entity.id
_entity.type
_entity.pdbx_description
1 polymer ?
#
loop_
_entity_poly.entity_id
_entity_poly.type
_entity_poly.pdbx_seq_one_letter_code
_entity_poly.pdbx_strand_id
1 'polypeptide(L)'
;MKIPFSPPDITETEIEQVAEALRSGWITTGPKTKELEREVADLCGTNRAVCLNSQTACAEMTLRLLGIHEGDEVITCAYTYTASASVVCHVGAKLVLIDTQEDSLEMDYNKLAEAITEKTKVIIPVDLGGVPCDYDRIFSIVEEKKKLFHPDNKLQEAIGRVIVMADAAHAFGATWHGKPVGSIADFSNFSFHAVKNFTTAEGGAVAWRDIEGIDNEEIYHHYQLLSLHGQSKDALAKTQLGAWEYDIIGPWFKCNMTDVVAGIGLAQMKRYKDLLARRKEIISRYDAAFKPLGIEVLDHYNEEHQSSGHLYITRIPGITLEQRHEIIVKMAEKGVACNVHYKPLPMMTAYKNMGFDIKDYPNAYKRFENEITLPLHTKLTDEEVEYVIEMFLGIVKEYIK
;
A
#
# COMPACT_ATOMS: atom_id res chain seq x y z
N MET A 1 -14.44 -27.72 -5.44
CA MET A 1 -13.47 -26.87 -6.16
C MET A 1 -12.29 -26.56 -5.26
N LYS A 2 -11.16 -26.07 -5.79
CA LYS A 2 -10.03 -25.60 -4.99
C LYS A 2 -9.74 -24.14 -5.38
N ILE A 3 -10.13 -23.23 -4.52
CA ILE A 3 -10.05 -21.78 -4.75
C ILE A 3 -8.88 -21.22 -3.93
N PRO A 4 -7.75 -20.83 -4.57
CA PRO A 4 -6.63 -20.19 -3.87
C PRO A 4 -7.00 -18.77 -3.46
N PHE A 5 -6.30 -18.22 -2.45
CA PHE A 5 -6.62 -16.90 -1.91
C PHE A 5 -6.32 -15.76 -2.89
N SER A 6 -5.08 -15.68 -3.40
CA SER A 6 -4.64 -14.58 -4.27
C SER A 6 -3.41 -14.99 -5.11
N PRO A 7 -3.57 -15.90 -6.09
CA PRO A 7 -2.47 -16.27 -6.98
C PRO A 7 -2.17 -15.10 -7.93
N PRO A 8 -0.90 -14.88 -8.31
CA PRO A 8 -0.56 -13.88 -9.31
C PRO A 8 -1.15 -14.23 -10.67
N ASP A 9 -1.59 -13.23 -11.41
CA ASP A 9 -2.11 -13.37 -12.77
C ASP A 9 -0.98 -13.08 -13.76
N ILE A 10 -0.30 -14.14 -14.20
CA ILE A 10 0.84 -14.11 -15.12
C ILE A 10 0.43 -14.80 -16.44
N THR A 11 0.76 -14.16 -17.55
CA THR A 11 0.53 -14.64 -18.91
C THR A 11 1.84 -14.78 -19.69
N GLU A 12 1.78 -15.24 -20.92
CA GLU A 12 2.95 -15.29 -21.81
C GLU A 12 3.57 -13.91 -22.06
N THR A 13 2.79 -12.82 -21.92
CA THR A 13 3.28 -11.46 -22.10
C THR A 13 4.32 -11.09 -21.03
N GLU A 14 4.05 -11.40 -19.75
CA GLU A 14 5.00 -11.20 -18.65
C GLU A 14 6.26 -12.08 -18.86
N ILE A 15 6.08 -13.34 -19.25
CA ILE A 15 7.19 -14.28 -19.49
C ILE A 15 8.10 -13.75 -20.60
N GLU A 16 7.54 -13.29 -21.72
CA GLU A 16 8.34 -12.77 -22.85
C GLU A 16 9.04 -11.45 -22.48
N GLN A 17 8.44 -10.56 -21.71
CA GLN A 17 9.10 -9.34 -21.25
C GLN A 17 10.31 -9.63 -20.34
N VAL A 18 10.22 -10.65 -19.50
CA VAL A 18 11.36 -11.13 -18.69
C VAL A 18 12.43 -11.75 -19.60
N ALA A 19 12.04 -12.62 -20.54
CA ALA A 19 12.94 -13.24 -21.49
C ALA A 19 13.69 -12.19 -22.34
N GLU A 20 12.98 -11.14 -22.78
CA GLU A 20 13.57 -10.00 -23.49
C GLU A 20 14.62 -9.25 -22.65
N ALA A 21 14.32 -8.96 -21.37
CA ALA A 21 15.29 -8.34 -20.46
C ALA A 21 16.55 -9.20 -20.33
N LEU A 22 16.40 -10.53 -20.16
CA LEU A 22 17.54 -11.44 -20.07
C LEU A 22 18.34 -11.52 -21.37
N ARG A 23 17.69 -11.57 -22.53
CA ARG A 23 18.34 -11.62 -23.85
C ARG A 23 19.08 -10.32 -24.18
N SER A 24 18.58 -9.18 -23.72
CA SER A 24 19.24 -7.88 -23.91
C SER A 24 20.58 -7.76 -23.20
N GLY A 25 20.81 -8.61 -22.18
CA GLY A 25 21.95 -8.51 -21.26
C GLY A 25 21.83 -7.39 -20.23
N TRP A 26 20.76 -6.59 -20.29
CA TRP A 26 20.49 -5.52 -19.33
C TRP A 26 19.55 -6.04 -18.24
N ILE A 27 20.13 -6.53 -17.15
CA ILE A 27 19.37 -7.26 -16.09
C ILE A 27 19.30 -6.52 -14.75
N THR A 28 20.03 -5.41 -14.58
CA THR A 28 19.95 -4.50 -13.43
C THR A 28 19.04 -3.30 -13.76
N THR A 29 19.04 -2.23 -12.96
CA THR A 29 18.29 -1.00 -13.26
C THR A 29 18.72 -0.43 -14.61
N GLY A 30 17.80 -0.28 -15.52
CA GLY A 30 18.08 0.16 -16.88
C GLY A 30 16.84 0.69 -17.62
N PRO A 31 16.77 0.49 -18.95
CA PRO A 31 15.71 1.05 -19.78
C PRO A 31 14.29 0.64 -19.38
N LYS A 32 14.06 -0.65 -19.02
CA LYS A 32 12.72 -1.14 -18.63
C LYS A 32 12.28 -0.54 -17.30
N THR A 33 13.18 -0.40 -16.32
CA THR A 33 12.87 0.28 -15.07
C THR A 33 12.48 1.73 -15.31
N LYS A 34 13.23 2.47 -16.14
CA LYS A 34 12.93 3.86 -16.49
C LYS A 34 11.60 4.02 -17.26
N GLU A 35 11.25 3.05 -18.09
CA GLU A 35 9.97 3.00 -18.79
C GLU A 35 8.84 2.77 -17.80
N LEU A 36 8.98 1.79 -16.90
CA LEU A 36 7.98 1.50 -15.87
C LEU A 36 7.76 2.70 -14.93
N GLU A 37 8.83 3.42 -14.54
CA GLU A 37 8.72 4.65 -13.73
C GLU A 37 7.85 5.71 -14.42
N ARG A 38 7.98 5.88 -15.74
CA ARG A 38 7.13 6.80 -16.53
C ARG A 38 5.66 6.35 -16.56
N GLU A 39 5.42 5.06 -16.84
CA GLU A 39 4.06 4.52 -16.87
C GLU A 39 3.38 4.57 -15.50
N VAL A 40 4.13 4.37 -14.42
CA VAL A 40 3.63 4.56 -13.03
C VAL A 40 3.29 6.02 -12.78
N ALA A 41 4.16 6.96 -13.17
CA ALA A 41 3.90 8.39 -13.04
C ALA A 41 2.63 8.81 -13.82
N ASP A 42 2.49 8.35 -15.06
CA ASP A 42 1.33 8.62 -15.92
C ASP A 42 0.03 8.08 -15.28
N LEU A 43 0.03 6.84 -14.80
CA LEU A 43 -1.14 6.24 -14.12
C LEU A 43 -1.48 7.00 -12.82
N CYS A 44 -0.48 7.45 -12.09
CA CYS A 44 -0.63 8.22 -10.86
C CYS A 44 -0.98 9.70 -11.09
N GLY A 45 -0.90 10.20 -12.32
CA GLY A 45 -1.12 11.61 -12.64
C GLY A 45 -0.08 12.53 -12.00
N THR A 46 1.18 12.09 -11.92
CA THR A 46 2.31 12.80 -11.33
C THR A 46 3.42 13.05 -12.36
N ASN A 47 4.28 14.03 -12.13
CA ASN A 47 5.38 14.33 -13.04
C ASN A 47 6.53 13.31 -12.96
N ARG A 48 6.66 12.62 -11.80
CA ARG A 48 7.71 11.64 -11.58
C ARG A 48 7.21 10.52 -10.66
N ALA A 49 7.82 9.35 -10.84
CA ALA A 49 7.79 8.23 -9.92
C ALA A 49 9.16 7.54 -9.90
N VAL A 50 9.44 6.79 -8.86
CA VAL A 50 10.63 5.93 -8.74
C VAL A 50 10.22 4.53 -8.37
N CYS A 51 10.84 3.52 -8.99
CA CYS A 51 10.61 2.11 -8.69
C CYS A 51 11.77 1.54 -7.87
N LEU A 52 11.42 0.90 -6.75
CA LEU A 52 12.34 0.22 -5.83
C LEU A 52 11.97 -1.26 -5.68
N ASN A 53 12.76 -1.99 -4.89
CA ASN A 53 12.59 -3.44 -4.74
C ASN A 53 11.41 -3.87 -3.86
N SER A 54 10.76 -2.95 -3.14
CA SER A 54 9.57 -3.21 -2.31
C SER A 54 8.90 -1.91 -1.88
N GLN A 55 7.61 -1.97 -1.51
CA GLN A 55 6.92 -0.84 -0.89
C GLN A 55 7.57 -0.44 0.46
N THR A 56 8.04 -1.40 1.24
CA THR A 56 8.74 -1.12 2.50
C THR A 56 10.01 -0.28 2.25
N ALA A 57 10.79 -0.62 1.22
CA ALA A 57 11.93 0.20 0.82
C ALA A 57 11.49 1.59 0.33
N CYS A 58 10.40 1.68 -0.43
CA CYS A 58 9.81 2.94 -0.86
C CYS A 58 9.49 3.84 0.33
N ALA A 59 8.75 3.32 1.31
CA ALA A 59 8.36 4.08 2.50
C ALA A 59 9.57 4.47 3.37
N GLU A 60 10.53 3.56 3.59
CA GLU A 60 11.76 3.86 4.33
C GLU A 60 12.59 4.94 3.63
N MET A 61 12.80 4.81 2.31
CA MET A 61 13.56 5.81 1.56
C MET A 61 12.85 7.16 1.51
N THR A 62 11.51 7.18 1.52
CA THR A 62 10.73 8.42 1.64
C THR A 62 10.98 9.09 3.00
N LEU A 63 10.90 8.35 4.11
CA LEU A 63 11.21 8.90 5.44
C LEU A 63 12.64 9.45 5.52
N ARG A 64 13.62 8.76 4.91
CA ARG A 64 15.02 9.22 4.85
C ARG A 64 15.20 10.45 3.95
N LEU A 65 14.53 10.51 2.80
CA LEU A 65 14.46 11.69 1.94
C LEU A 65 13.93 12.90 2.69
N LEU A 66 12.89 12.68 3.49
CA LEU A 66 12.28 13.70 4.35
C LEU A 66 13.15 14.10 5.55
N GLY A 67 14.26 13.38 5.81
CA GLY A 67 15.18 13.65 6.92
C GLY A 67 14.63 13.22 8.29
N ILE A 68 13.71 12.25 8.33
CA ILE A 68 13.11 11.76 9.59
C ILE A 68 14.15 10.96 10.37
N HIS A 69 14.24 11.21 11.69
CA HIS A 69 15.28 10.66 12.57
C HIS A 69 14.81 10.49 14.03
N GLU A 70 15.73 10.09 14.90
CA GLU A 70 15.48 10.00 16.34
C GLU A 70 15.05 11.38 16.90
N GLY A 71 13.98 11.38 17.68
CA GLY A 71 13.34 12.59 18.24
C GLY A 71 12.07 13.00 17.50
N ASP A 72 11.90 12.60 16.25
CA ASP A 72 10.68 12.81 15.48
C ASP A 72 9.59 11.79 15.84
N GLU A 73 8.34 12.15 15.59
CA GLU A 73 7.17 11.27 15.70
C GLU A 73 6.53 11.05 14.35
N VAL A 74 6.17 9.77 14.08
CA VAL A 74 5.42 9.38 12.88
C VAL A 74 4.17 8.62 13.32
N ILE A 75 3.01 9.07 12.84
CA ILE A 75 1.70 8.52 13.21
C ILE A 75 1.21 7.56 12.13
N THR A 76 0.70 6.38 12.53
CA THR A 76 -0.03 5.47 11.65
C THR A 76 -1.14 4.74 12.40
N CYS A 77 -1.97 3.96 11.68
CA CYS A 77 -3.05 3.20 12.27
C CYS A 77 -2.56 1.93 12.96
N ALA A 78 -3.20 1.54 14.06
CA ALA A 78 -2.95 0.26 14.74
C ALA A 78 -3.43 -0.96 13.94
N TYR A 79 -4.36 -0.74 13.01
CA TYR A 79 -4.92 -1.77 12.13
C TYR A 79 -4.30 -1.68 10.74
N THR A 80 -3.12 -2.23 10.60
CA THR A 80 -2.35 -2.25 9.35
C THR A 80 -1.36 -3.41 9.32
N TYR A 81 -0.71 -3.59 8.16
CA TYR A 81 0.46 -4.46 8.05
C TYR A 81 1.69 -3.79 8.66
N THR A 82 2.63 -4.61 9.15
CA THR A 82 3.83 -4.13 9.85
C THR A 82 4.68 -3.14 9.03
N ALA A 83 4.63 -3.17 7.69
CA ALA A 83 5.43 -2.29 6.85
C ALA A 83 5.20 -0.81 7.15
N SER A 84 3.93 -0.38 7.37
CA SER A 84 3.60 1.03 7.69
C SER A 84 4.24 1.52 8.99
N ALA A 85 4.50 0.62 9.95
CA ALA A 85 5.03 0.94 11.27
C ALA A 85 6.53 0.62 11.40
N SER A 86 7.02 -0.47 10.79
CA SER A 86 8.42 -0.88 10.92
C SER A 86 9.39 0.12 10.30
N VAL A 87 8.99 0.77 9.20
CA VAL A 87 9.82 1.81 8.56
C VAL A 87 10.09 3.02 9.47
N VAL A 88 9.16 3.31 10.37
CA VAL A 88 9.34 4.35 11.41
C VAL A 88 10.45 3.95 12.37
N CYS A 89 10.46 2.68 12.80
CA CYS A 89 11.52 2.14 13.65
C CYS A 89 12.87 2.10 12.92
N HIS A 90 12.89 1.80 11.61
CA HIS A 90 14.13 1.73 10.83
C HIS A 90 14.85 3.07 10.74
N VAL A 91 14.13 4.19 10.75
CA VAL A 91 14.72 5.54 10.75
C VAL A 91 14.99 6.08 12.16
N GLY A 92 14.65 5.32 13.20
CA GLY A 92 14.86 5.70 14.60
C GLY A 92 13.81 6.65 15.17
N ALA A 93 12.77 7.00 14.41
CA ALA A 93 11.70 7.85 14.87
C ALA A 93 10.77 7.13 15.84
N LYS A 94 10.01 7.89 16.63
CA LYS A 94 9.01 7.36 17.55
C LYS A 94 7.74 7.01 16.78
N LEU A 95 7.36 5.73 16.84
CA LEU A 95 6.10 5.25 16.33
C LEU A 95 4.95 5.67 17.24
N VAL A 96 3.93 6.32 16.65
CA VAL A 96 2.66 6.64 17.31
C VAL A 96 1.55 5.89 16.60
N LEU A 97 0.92 4.95 17.30
CA LEU A 97 -0.23 4.21 16.77
C LEU A 97 -1.54 4.88 17.24
N ILE A 98 -2.49 5.02 16.34
CA ILE A 98 -3.85 5.44 16.66
C ILE A 98 -4.85 4.34 16.28
N ASP A 99 -6.01 4.33 16.94
CA ASP A 99 -7.06 3.36 16.68
C ASP A 99 -7.76 3.62 15.34
N THR A 100 -8.58 2.68 14.89
CA THR A 100 -9.51 2.88 13.77
C THR A 100 -10.72 3.69 14.20
N GLN A 101 -11.47 4.19 13.22
CA GLN A 101 -12.83 4.65 13.44
C GLN A 101 -13.72 3.50 13.94
N GLU A 102 -14.85 3.84 14.56
CA GLU A 102 -15.77 2.84 15.10
C GLU A 102 -16.43 2.03 13.98
N ASP A 103 -16.72 2.65 12.84
CA ASP A 103 -17.49 2.10 11.71
C ASP A 103 -16.64 1.82 10.44
N SER A 104 -15.36 2.16 10.43
CA SER A 104 -14.47 1.89 9.29
C SER A 104 -13.11 1.34 9.71
N LEU A 105 -12.32 0.86 8.73
CA LEU A 105 -10.93 0.41 8.93
C LEU A 105 -9.91 1.54 8.85
N GLU A 106 -10.36 2.75 8.51
CA GLU A 106 -9.52 3.92 8.45
C GLU A 106 -9.09 4.36 9.86
N MET A 107 -8.01 5.12 9.94
CA MET A 107 -7.57 5.71 11.20
C MET A 107 -8.64 6.65 11.79
N ASP A 108 -8.75 6.71 13.11
CA ASP A 108 -9.63 7.67 13.80
C ASP A 108 -9.09 9.09 13.63
N TYR A 109 -9.77 9.90 12.85
CA TYR A 109 -9.36 11.26 12.51
C TYR A 109 -9.40 12.22 13.71
N ASN A 110 -10.27 11.97 14.70
CA ASN A 110 -10.29 12.79 15.91
C ASN A 110 -9.04 12.47 16.75
N LYS A 111 -8.73 11.18 16.92
CA LYS A 111 -7.48 10.75 17.58
C LYS A 111 -6.24 11.20 16.82
N LEU A 112 -6.30 11.24 15.48
CA LEU A 112 -5.22 11.82 14.68
C LEU A 112 -4.96 13.26 15.05
N ALA A 113 -6.02 14.09 15.10
CA ALA A 113 -5.90 15.50 15.46
C ALA A 113 -5.34 15.72 16.88
N GLU A 114 -5.68 14.83 17.83
CA GLU A 114 -5.17 14.86 19.22
C GLU A 114 -3.71 14.38 19.32
N ALA A 115 -3.30 13.43 18.47
CA ALA A 115 -1.97 12.81 18.51
C ALA A 115 -0.86 13.68 17.89
N ILE A 116 -1.20 14.69 17.08
CA ILE A 116 -0.23 15.61 16.48
C ILE A 116 0.39 16.50 17.54
N THR A 117 1.71 16.45 17.67
CA THR A 117 2.55 17.25 18.58
C THR A 117 3.56 18.07 17.78
N GLU A 118 4.36 18.91 18.47
CA GLU A 118 5.48 19.64 17.86
C GLU A 118 6.59 18.73 17.28
N LYS A 119 6.60 17.44 17.67
CA LYS A 119 7.55 16.44 17.17
C LYS A 119 7.01 15.66 15.97
N THR A 120 5.72 15.77 15.67
CA THR A 120 5.09 15.01 14.59
C THR A 120 5.54 15.56 13.25
N LYS A 121 6.20 14.73 12.44
CA LYS A 121 6.70 15.09 11.10
C LYS A 121 5.86 14.48 9.99
N VAL A 122 5.41 13.22 10.16
CA VAL A 122 4.75 12.44 9.11
C VAL A 122 3.53 11.72 9.67
N ILE A 123 2.49 11.65 8.85
CA ILE A 123 1.34 10.74 9.03
C ILE A 123 1.37 9.74 7.90
N ILE A 124 1.18 8.45 8.24
CA ILE A 124 1.08 7.36 7.26
C ILE A 124 -0.36 6.83 7.28
N PRO A 125 -1.30 7.42 6.51
CA PRO A 125 -2.60 6.80 6.28
C PRO A 125 -2.43 5.54 5.44
N VAL A 126 -3.31 4.55 5.65
CA VAL A 126 -3.25 3.25 4.96
C VAL A 126 -4.52 3.06 4.14
N ASP A 127 -4.37 2.99 2.83
CA ASP A 127 -5.46 2.76 1.87
C ASP A 127 -5.84 1.26 1.84
N LEU A 128 -6.38 0.78 2.95
CA LEU A 128 -6.60 -0.64 3.20
C LEU A 128 -7.62 -1.26 2.22
N GLY A 129 -7.29 -2.46 1.72
CA GLY A 129 -8.16 -3.15 0.75
C GLY A 129 -8.25 -2.49 -0.62
N GLY A 130 -7.54 -1.37 -0.81
CA GLY A 130 -7.57 -0.56 -2.02
C GLY A 130 -8.57 0.58 -1.96
N VAL A 131 -9.21 0.80 -0.81
CA VAL A 131 -10.11 1.93 -0.56
C VAL A 131 -9.27 3.10 -0.05
N PRO A 132 -9.29 4.26 -0.74
CA PRO A 132 -8.59 5.46 -0.27
C PRO A 132 -9.14 5.95 1.06
N CYS A 133 -8.26 6.44 1.94
CA CYS A 133 -8.65 7.18 3.13
C CYS A 133 -9.36 8.49 2.78
N ASP A 134 -10.09 9.08 3.74
CA ASP A 134 -10.63 10.45 3.60
C ASP A 134 -9.49 11.47 3.65
N TYR A 135 -8.89 11.72 2.49
CA TYR A 135 -7.77 12.65 2.36
C TYR A 135 -8.16 14.09 2.61
N ASP A 136 -9.41 14.49 2.35
CA ASP A 136 -9.88 15.85 2.62
C ASP A 136 -9.84 16.13 4.12
N ARG A 137 -10.27 15.16 4.93
CA ARG A 137 -10.23 15.26 6.38
C ARG A 137 -8.80 15.22 6.92
N ILE A 138 -7.93 14.35 6.38
CA ILE A 138 -6.52 14.30 6.75
C ILE A 138 -5.84 15.64 6.48
N PHE A 139 -6.02 16.19 5.27
CA PHE A 139 -5.41 17.49 4.91
C PHE A 139 -5.98 18.65 5.72
N SER A 140 -7.27 18.64 6.03
CA SER A 140 -7.87 19.64 6.94
C SER A 140 -7.20 19.63 8.31
N ILE A 141 -6.96 18.44 8.87
CA ILE A 141 -6.32 18.29 10.19
C ILE A 141 -4.87 18.79 10.18
N VAL A 142 -4.08 18.38 9.18
CA VAL A 142 -2.66 18.79 9.14
C VAL A 142 -2.51 20.30 8.87
N GLU A 143 -3.44 20.89 8.13
CA GLU A 143 -3.46 22.35 7.90
C GLU A 143 -3.87 23.10 9.18
N GLU A 144 -4.87 22.62 9.92
CA GLU A 144 -5.26 23.19 11.21
C GLU A 144 -4.11 23.15 12.21
N LYS A 145 -3.35 22.06 12.22
CA LYS A 145 -2.23 21.82 13.15
C LYS A 145 -0.88 22.36 12.67
N LYS A 146 -0.81 23.02 11.50
CA LYS A 146 0.47 23.45 10.91
C LYS A 146 1.36 24.30 11.79
N LYS A 147 0.79 25.03 12.77
CA LYS A 147 1.57 25.83 13.73
C LYS A 147 2.45 25.00 14.67
N LEU A 148 2.14 23.70 14.83
CA LEU A 148 2.94 22.77 15.62
C LEU A 148 4.11 22.19 14.81
N PHE A 149 4.11 22.35 13.49
CA PHE A 149 5.13 21.78 12.63
C PHE A 149 6.39 22.64 12.59
N HIS A 150 7.52 22.03 12.90
CA HIS A 150 8.84 22.67 12.85
C HIS A 150 9.70 21.97 11.79
N PRO A 151 9.95 22.57 10.62
CA PRO A 151 10.74 21.97 9.57
C PRO A 151 12.24 21.92 9.93
N ASP A 152 12.91 20.81 9.58
CA ASP A 152 14.34 20.60 9.82
C ASP A 152 15.18 20.73 8.53
N ASN A 153 14.52 20.80 7.38
CA ASN A 153 15.18 20.90 6.09
C ASN A 153 14.28 21.60 5.04
N LYS A 154 14.88 21.94 3.91
CA LYS A 154 14.25 22.67 2.79
C LYS A 154 12.96 21.97 2.28
N LEU A 155 12.95 20.64 2.21
CA LEU A 155 11.78 19.88 1.72
C LEU A 155 10.61 19.96 2.69
N GLN A 156 10.88 19.78 3.99
CA GLN A 156 9.88 19.96 5.05
C GLN A 156 9.37 21.40 5.10
N GLU A 157 10.27 22.40 4.92
CA GLU A 157 9.91 23.81 4.88
C GLU A 157 8.98 24.13 3.69
N ALA A 158 9.27 23.59 2.51
CA ALA A 158 8.44 23.77 1.33
C ALA A 158 7.03 23.16 1.47
N ILE A 159 6.89 22.03 2.19
CA ILE A 159 5.59 21.43 2.52
C ILE A 159 4.86 22.23 3.61
N GLY A 160 5.58 22.75 4.61
CA GLY A 160 5.12 23.71 5.61
C GLY A 160 4.10 23.20 6.63
N ARG A 161 3.89 21.88 6.72
CA ARG A 161 2.98 21.20 7.68
C ARG A 161 3.39 19.74 7.84
N VAL A 162 2.74 19.03 8.76
CA VAL A 162 2.91 17.57 8.88
C VAL A 162 2.66 16.91 7.53
N ILE A 163 3.59 16.05 7.11
CA ILE A 163 3.66 15.46 5.79
C ILE A 163 2.73 14.24 5.73
N VAL A 164 1.97 14.11 4.66
CA VAL A 164 1.09 12.97 4.42
C VAL A 164 1.79 12.00 3.47
N MET A 165 2.23 10.86 4.00
CA MET A 165 2.88 9.79 3.25
C MET A 165 1.96 8.57 3.21
N ALA A 166 1.20 8.39 2.13
CA ALA A 166 0.25 7.29 2.01
C ALA A 166 0.96 5.93 1.91
N ASP A 167 0.55 4.99 2.76
CA ASP A 167 0.74 3.57 2.49
C ASP A 167 -0.38 3.13 1.52
N ALA A 168 -0.12 3.30 0.25
CA ALA A 168 -1.01 2.96 -0.85
C ALA A 168 -0.71 1.56 -1.43
N ALA A 169 -0.12 0.67 -0.62
CA ALA A 169 0.27 -0.68 -1.04
C ALA A 169 -0.87 -1.48 -1.67
N HIS A 170 -2.11 -1.14 -1.36
CA HIS A 170 -3.32 -1.75 -1.90
C HIS A 170 -4.04 -0.88 -2.95
N ALA A 171 -3.66 0.39 -3.11
CA ALA A 171 -4.48 1.38 -3.82
C ALA A 171 -3.93 1.80 -5.20
N PHE A 172 -2.99 1.05 -5.79
CA PHE A 172 -2.52 1.35 -7.14
C PHE A 172 -3.69 1.30 -8.12
N GLY A 173 -3.94 2.40 -8.84
CA GLY A 173 -5.09 2.57 -9.75
C GLY A 173 -6.41 3.00 -9.09
N ALA A 174 -6.44 3.20 -7.76
CA ALA A 174 -7.59 3.80 -7.08
C ALA A 174 -7.65 5.32 -7.32
N THR A 175 -8.85 5.90 -7.12
CA THR A 175 -9.06 7.36 -7.27
C THR A 175 -9.84 7.92 -6.08
N TRP A 176 -9.55 9.20 -5.75
CA TRP A 176 -10.25 10.04 -4.79
C TRP A 176 -10.72 11.30 -5.51
N HIS A 177 -12.03 11.61 -5.49
CA HIS A 177 -12.66 12.69 -6.26
C HIS A 177 -12.21 12.71 -7.73
N GLY A 178 -12.11 11.51 -8.34
CA GLY A 178 -11.70 11.33 -9.73
C GLY A 178 -10.21 11.53 -10.01
N LYS A 179 -9.38 11.87 -9.00
CA LYS A 179 -7.93 11.98 -9.13
C LYS A 179 -7.23 10.68 -8.71
N PRO A 180 -6.19 10.23 -9.42
CA PRO A 180 -5.42 9.06 -9.00
C PRO A 180 -4.81 9.22 -7.60
N VAL A 181 -4.87 8.17 -6.78
CA VAL A 181 -4.34 8.18 -5.39
C VAL A 181 -2.87 8.63 -5.33
N GLY A 182 -2.07 8.27 -6.33
CA GLY A 182 -0.66 8.68 -6.41
C GLY A 182 -0.40 10.18 -6.41
N SER A 183 -1.42 11.00 -6.79
CA SER A 183 -1.32 12.47 -6.84
C SER A 183 -1.98 13.19 -5.66
N ILE A 184 -2.51 12.45 -4.66
CA ILE A 184 -3.28 13.04 -3.56
C ILE A 184 -2.40 13.36 -2.36
N ALA A 185 -1.75 12.35 -1.78
CA ALA A 185 -0.81 12.52 -0.67
C ALA A 185 0.46 13.27 -1.13
N ASP A 186 1.26 13.76 -0.19
CA ASP A 186 2.55 14.37 -0.55
C ASP A 186 3.44 13.31 -1.21
N PHE A 187 3.45 12.09 -0.66
CA PHE A 187 4.10 10.90 -1.21
C PHE A 187 3.16 9.70 -1.10
N SER A 188 3.07 8.87 -2.14
CA SER A 188 2.27 7.65 -2.16
C SER A 188 3.16 6.45 -2.47
N ASN A 189 3.15 5.46 -1.57
CA ASN A 189 4.02 4.28 -1.65
C ASN A 189 3.21 3.05 -2.04
N PHE A 190 3.48 2.48 -3.21
CA PHE A 190 2.79 1.33 -3.79
C PHE A 190 3.58 0.04 -3.63
N SER A 191 2.89 -1.08 -3.47
CA SER A 191 3.47 -2.42 -3.46
C SER A 191 3.17 -3.17 -4.75
N PHE A 192 4.19 -3.77 -5.30
CA PHE A 192 4.12 -4.66 -6.47
C PHE A 192 4.51 -6.10 -6.11
N HIS A 193 4.34 -6.47 -4.83
CA HIS A 193 4.52 -7.85 -4.37
C HIS A 193 3.57 -8.82 -5.10
N ALA A 194 3.94 -10.11 -5.17
CA ALA A 194 3.27 -11.14 -5.93
C ALA A 194 1.74 -11.28 -5.70
N VAL A 195 1.25 -10.93 -4.50
CA VAL A 195 -0.19 -11.01 -4.16
C VAL A 195 -0.98 -9.75 -4.50
N LYS A 196 -0.32 -8.69 -4.98
CA LYS A 196 -0.99 -7.41 -5.30
C LYS A 196 -1.70 -7.44 -6.65
N ASN A 197 -2.58 -6.47 -6.86
CA ASN A 197 -3.35 -6.32 -8.10
C ASN A 197 -2.45 -6.15 -9.32
N PHE A 198 -1.37 -5.40 -9.13
CA PHE A 198 -0.28 -5.18 -10.05
C PHE A 198 0.99 -5.77 -9.44
N THR A 199 1.72 -6.58 -10.16
CA THR A 199 2.89 -7.25 -9.61
C THR A 199 4.12 -7.17 -10.50
N THR A 200 5.28 -7.10 -9.84
CA THR A 200 6.61 -7.33 -10.42
C THR A 200 7.33 -8.50 -9.73
N ALA A 201 6.57 -9.45 -9.14
CA ALA A 201 7.00 -10.48 -8.18
C ALA A 201 7.40 -9.86 -6.83
N GLU A 202 8.47 -9.13 -6.77
CA GLU A 202 8.87 -8.20 -5.71
C GLU A 202 9.08 -6.83 -6.33
N GLY A 203 8.61 -5.78 -5.67
CA GLY A 203 8.76 -4.41 -6.12
C GLY A 203 7.87 -3.43 -5.39
N GLY A 204 8.06 -2.17 -5.69
CA GLY A 204 7.23 -1.07 -5.25
C GLY A 204 7.57 0.20 -6.01
N ALA A 205 6.74 1.21 -5.84
CA ALA A 205 6.99 2.53 -6.41
C ALA A 205 6.60 3.64 -5.42
N VAL A 206 7.25 4.79 -5.57
CA VAL A 206 6.82 6.04 -4.95
C VAL A 206 6.40 6.99 -6.06
N ALA A 207 5.21 7.55 -5.96
CA ALA A 207 4.77 8.72 -6.69
C ALA A 207 4.59 9.88 -5.71
N TRP A 208 4.78 11.11 -6.17
CA TRP A 208 4.62 12.29 -5.32
C TRP A 208 4.02 13.44 -6.13
N ARG A 209 3.28 14.29 -5.44
CA ARG A 209 2.74 15.51 -6.05
C ARG A 209 3.84 16.58 -6.14
N ASP A 210 3.65 17.54 -7.02
CA ASP A 210 4.56 18.68 -7.11
C ASP A 210 4.58 19.47 -5.79
N ILE A 211 5.79 19.80 -5.35
CA ILE A 211 6.02 20.59 -4.14
C ILE A 211 6.60 21.94 -4.57
N GLU A 212 5.92 23.03 -4.22
CA GLU A 212 6.30 24.37 -4.66
C GLU A 212 7.76 24.69 -4.24
N GLY A 213 8.55 25.14 -5.19
CA GLY A 213 9.96 25.49 -4.97
C GLY A 213 10.94 24.30 -4.87
N ILE A 214 10.49 23.07 -5.11
CA ILE A 214 11.31 21.86 -5.15
C ILE A 214 11.24 21.26 -6.56
N ASP A 215 12.41 20.95 -7.16
CA ASP A 215 12.47 20.28 -8.44
C ASP A 215 12.22 18.77 -8.28
N ASN A 216 11.30 18.22 -9.07
CA ASN A 216 11.01 16.79 -9.10
C ASN A 216 12.24 15.95 -9.48
N GLU A 217 13.16 16.50 -10.29
CA GLU A 217 14.44 15.83 -10.61
C GLU A 217 15.37 15.74 -9.40
N GLU A 218 15.38 16.73 -8.50
CA GLU A 218 16.14 16.67 -7.25
C GLU A 218 15.61 15.55 -6.35
N ILE A 219 14.27 15.44 -6.19
CA ILE A 219 13.64 14.36 -5.43
C ILE A 219 13.98 13.00 -6.04
N TYR A 220 13.81 12.85 -7.36
CA TYR A 220 14.09 11.62 -8.08
C TYR A 220 15.55 11.21 -7.96
N HIS A 221 16.49 12.14 -8.15
CA HIS A 221 17.91 11.89 -8.00
C HIS A 221 18.28 11.46 -6.57
N HIS A 222 17.64 12.06 -5.56
CA HIS A 222 17.87 11.67 -4.16
C HIS A 222 17.42 10.23 -3.88
N TYR A 223 16.27 9.79 -4.41
CA TYR A 223 15.86 8.37 -4.35
C TYR A 223 16.87 7.44 -5.03
N GLN A 224 17.43 7.85 -6.18
CA GLN A 224 18.48 7.09 -6.85
C GLN A 224 19.74 6.96 -5.98
N LEU A 225 20.20 8.04 -5.37
CA LEU A 225 21.33 8.03 -4.44
C LEU A 225 21.05 7.09 -3.24
N LEU A 226 19.89 7.24 -2.59
CA LEU A 226 19.50 6.42 -1.44
C LEU A 226 19.45 4.92 -1.80
N SER A 227 18.96 4.57 -2.99
CA SER A 227 18.72 3.19 -3.40
C SER A 227 19.92 2.50 -4.07
N LEU A 228 20.99 3.24 -4.40
CA LEU A 228 22.16 2.77 -5.15
C LEU A 228 23.48 3.10 -4.45
N HIS A 229 23.60 2.86 -3.15
CA HIS A 229 24.82 3.09 -2.36
C HIS A 229 25.34 4.53 -2.37
N GLY A 230 24.53 5.52 -2.70
CA GLY A 230 24.97 6.91 -2.86
C GLY A 230 25.79 7.17 -4.12
N GLN A 231 25.74 6.29 -5.12
CA GLN A 231 26.49 6.51 -6.37
C GLN A 231 25.91 7.69 -7.15
N SER A 232 26.77 8.64 -7.52
CA SER A 232 26.41 9.83 -8.31
C SER A 232 26.00 9.53 -9.75
N LYS A 233 26.26 8.32 -10.26
CA LYS A 233 25.87 7.83 -11.58
C LYS A 233 25.33 6.41 -11.48
N ASP A 234 24.18 6.14 -12.08
CA ASP A 234 23.65 4.79 -12.23
C ASP A 234 24.39 3.99 -13.33
N ALA A 235 24.03 2.71 -13.50
CA ALA A 235 24.68 1.85 -14.49
C ALA A 235 24.46 2.35 -15.93
N LEU A 236 23.29 2.94 -16.22
CA LEU A 236 22.97 3.46 -17.55
C LEU A 236 23.80 4.71 -17.88
N ALA A 237 23.98 5.63 -16.94
CA ALA A 237 24.81 6.81 -17.12
C ALA A 237 26.31 6.44 -17.34
N LYS A 238 26.79 5.33 -16.74
CA LYS A 238 28.17 4.84 -16.89
C LYS A 238 28.45 4.24 -18.27
N THR A 239 27.47 3.96 -19.10
CA THR A 239 27.69 3.46 -20.49
C THR A 239 28.18 4.53 -21.46
N GLN A 240 28.07 5.80 -21.12
CA GLN A 240 28.60 6.88 -21.96
C GLN A 240 30.14 6.86 -22.03
N LEU A 241 30.68 7.19 -23.19
CA LEU A 241 32.12 7.21 -23.41
C LEU A 241 32.82 8.13 -22.39
N GLY A 242 33.77 7.60 -21.64
CA GLY A 242 34.52 8.34 -20.63
C GLY A 242 33.80 8.53 -19.28
N ALA A 243 32.60 7.96 -19.09
CA ALA A 243 31.77 8.15 -17.89
C ALA A 243 32.08 7.15 -16.75
N TRP A 244 33.27 6.54 -16.71
CA TRP A 244 33.65 5.56 -15.68
C TRP A 244 33.77 6.16 -14.29
N GLU A 245 34.14 7.45 -14.19
CA GLU A 245 34.34 8.14 -12.92
C GLU A 245 32.99 8.47 -12.27
N TYR A 246 32.83 8.10 -11.02
CA TYR A 246 31.66 8.38 -10.18
C TYR A 246 32.14 8.62 -8.74
N ASP A 247 31.27 9.23 -7.94
CA ASP A 247 31.50 9.46 -6.53
C ASP A 247 30.48 8.73 -5.68
N ILE A 248 30.80 8.46 -4.42
CA ILE A 248 29.87 7.96 -3.38
C ILE A 248 29.57 9.13 -2.45
N ILE A 249 28.40 9.73 -2.65
CA ILE A 249 27.96 10.91 -1.89
C ILE A 249 27.62 10.56 -0.43
N GLY A 250 27.21 9.32 -0.18
CA GLY A 250 26.92 8.81 1.16
C GLY A 250 26.85 7.29 1.20
N PRO A 251 27.12 6.65 2.36
CA PRO A 251 27.11 5.19 2.51
C PRO A 251 25.66 4.68 2.69
N TRP A 252 24.83 4.83 1.64
CA TRP A 252 23.41 4.52 1.70
C TRP A 252 23.09 3.09 1.24
N PHE A 253 21.84 2.82 0.85
CA PHE A 253 21.25 1.51 0.73
C PHE A 253 21.37 0.91 -0.67
N LYS A 254 20.98 -0.37 -0.80
CA LYS A 254 20.86 -1.06 -2.10
C LYS A 254 19.47 -1.68 -2.18
N CYS A 255 18.52 -0.96 -2.78
CA CYS A 255 17.13 -1.37 -2.87
C CYS A 255 16.46 -0.95 -4.20
N ASN A 256 17.25 -0.77 -5.26
CA ASN A 256 16.79 -0.45 -6.60
C ASN A 256 15.98 -1.59 -7.23
N MET A 257 15.05 -1.26 -8.12
CA MET A 257 14.39 -2.24 -8.99
C MET A 257 15.34 -2.66 -10.15
N THR A 258 15.16 -3.88 -10.66
CA THR A 258 15.91 -4.41 -11.80
C THR A 258 15.02 -4.50 -13.04
N ASP A 259 15.62 -4.45 -14.25
CA ASP A 259 14.88 -4.54 -15.51
C ASP A 259 14.19 -5.89 -15.70
N VAL A 260 14.68 -6.95 -15.07
CA VAL A 260 14.03 -8.28 -15.10
C VAL A 260 12.63 -8.20 -14.50
N VAL A 261 12.48 -7.60 -13.32
CA VAL A 261 11.17 -7.47 -12.65
C VAL A 261 10.36 -6.29 -13.21
N ALA A 262 11.01 -5.23 -13.68
CA ALA A 262 10.34 -4.15 -14.39
C ALA A 262 9.65 -4.63 -15.67
N GLY A 263 10.24 -5.63 -16.37
CA GLY A 263 9.61 -6.28 -17.52
C GLY A 263 8.26 -6.90 -17.19
N ILE A 264 8.12 -7.54 -16.01
CA ILE A 264 6.81 -8.04 -15.54
C ILE A 264 5.82 -6.87 -15.41
N GLY A 265 6.25 -5.78 -14.76
CA GLY A 265 5.42 -4.58 -14.55
C GLY A 265 4.94 -3.98 -15.86
N LEU A 266 5.82 -3.83 -16.86
CA LEU A 266 5.44 -3.29 -18.18
C LEU A 266 4.40 -4.15 -18.89
N ALA A 267 4.46 -5.48 -18.74
CA ALA A 267 3.43 -6.36 -19.28
C ALA A 267 2.10 -6.22 -18.51
N GLN A 268 2.15 -6.17 -17.18
CA GLN A 268 0.99 -5.93 -16.34
C GLN A 268 0.30 -4.60 -16.67
N MET A 269 1.07 -3.52 -16.88
CA MET A 269 0.55 -2.18 -17.15
C MET A 269 -0.35 -2.17 -18.39
N LYS A 270 0.01 -2.90 -19.46
CA LYS A 270 -0.77 -2.98 -20.69
C LYS A 270 -2.20 -3.52 -20.53
N ARG A 271 -2.44 -4.32 -19.47
CA ARG A 271 -3.74 -4.95 -19.20
C ARG A 271 -4.32 -4.56 -17.83
N TYR A 272 -3.66 -3.64 -17.11
CA TYR A 272 -4.01 -3.32 -15.73
C TYR A 272 -5.44 -2.80 -15.57
N LYS A 273 -5.92 -2.01 -16.52
CA LYS A 273 -7.30 -1.52 -16.55
C LYS A 273 -8.33 -2.67 -16.58
N ASP A 274 -8.05 -3.72 -17.35
CA ASP A 274 -8.93 -4.87 -17.44
C ASP A 274 -8.89 -5.72 -16.15
N LEU A 275 -7.71 -5.82 -15.52
CA LEU A 275 -7.58 -6.46 -14.20
C LEU A 275 -8.40 -5.74 -13.12
N LEU A 276 -8.39 -4.41 -13.09
CA LEU A 276 -9.22 -3.61 -12.17
C LEU A 276 -10.71 -3.78 -12.48
N ALA A 277 -11.11 -3.80 -13.75
CA ALA A 277 -12.50 -4.00 -14.17
C ALA A 277 -13.03 -5.37 -13.72
N ARG A 278 -12.25 -6.44 -13.88
CA ARG A 278 -12.63 -7.78 -13.41
C ARG A 278 -12.79 -7.84 -11.89
N ARG A 279 -11.92 -7.21 -11.12
CA ARG A 279 -12.05 -7.12 -9.66
C ARG A 279 -13.32 -6.38 -9.25
N LYS A 280 -13.64 -5.27 -9.90
CA LYS A 280 -14.88 -4.52 -9.68
C LYS A 280 -16.12 -5.37 -9.94
N GLU A 281 -16.12 -6.16 -11.01
CA GLU A 281 -17.21 -7.09 -11.34
C GLU A 281 -17.41 -8.13 -10.22
N ILE A 282 -16.33 -8.79 -9.76
CA ILE A 282 -16.40 -9.79 -8.68
C ILE A 282 -16.91 -9.15 -7.38
N ILE A 283 -16.41 -7.98 -7.01
CA ILE A 283 -16.86 -7.22 -5.84
C ILE A 283 -18.36 -6.94 -5.92
N SER A 284 -18.86 -6.49 -7.08
CA SER A 284 -20.29 -6.21 -7.27
C SER A 284 -21.17 -7.45 -7.05
N ARG A 285 -20.69 -8.64 -7.48
CA ARG A 285 -21.41 -9.91 -7.25
C ARG A 285 -21.39 -10.30 -5.78
N TYR A 286 -20.26 -10.17 -5.10
CA TYR A 286 -20.15 -10.41 -3.67
C TYR A 286 -21.03 -9.46 -2.86
N ASP A 287 -21.03 -8.16 -3.18
CA ASP A 287 -21.86 -7.15 -2.52
C ASP A 287 -23.35 -7.47 -2.66
N ALA A 288 -23.80 -7.85 -3.86
CA ALA A 288 -25.17 -8.24 -4.12
C ALA A 288 -25.62 -9.47 -3.30
N ALA A 289 -24.67 -10.38 -3.00
CA ALA A 289 -24.95 -11.59 -2.23
C ALA A 289 -24.90 -11.38 -0.70
N PHE A 290 -24.01 -10.53 -0.22
CA PHE A 290 -23.67 -10.45 1.21
C PHE A 290 -24.33 -9.27 1.94
N LYS A 291 -24.38 -8.07 1.35
CA LYS A 291 -24.98 -6.88 1.97
C LYS A 291 -26.45 -7.09 2.42
N PRO A 292 -27.31 -7.77 1.64
CA PRO A 292 -28.69 -8.00 2.07
C PRO A 292 -28.85 -8.85 3.34
N LEU A 293 -27.80 -9.58 3.74
CA LEU A 293 -27.78 -10.42 4.94
C LEU A 293 -27.15 -9.73 6.15
N GLY A 294 -26.86 -8.44 6.04
CA GLY A 294 -26.23 -7.67 7.12
C GLY A 294 -24.74 -7.97 7.32
N ILE A 295 -24.08 -8.62 6.35
CA ILE A 295 -22.63 -8.78 6.34
C ILE A 295 -22.04 -7.44 5.93
N GLU A 296 -21.21 -6.87 6.82
CA GLU A 296 -20.50 -5.61 6.53
C GLU A 296 -19.34 -5.88 5.58
N VAL A 297 -19.13 -5.00 4.61
CA VAL A 297 -18.05 -5.06 3.62
C VAL A 297 -17.44 -3.67 3.45
N LEU A 298 -16.24 -3.60 2.85
CA LEU A 298 -15.67 -2.30 2.48
C LEU A 298 -16.55 -1.63 1.41
N ASP A 299 -16.71 -0.32 1.53
CA ASP A 299 -17.34 0.48 0.50
C ASP A 299 -16.32 0.79 -0.61
N HIS A 300 -16.25 -0.10 -1.59
CA HIS A 300 -15.23 -0.01 -2.64
C HIS A 300 -15.50 1.09 -3.68
N TYR A 301 -16.76 1.44 -3.90
CA TYR A 301 -17.13 2.32 -5.01
C TYR A 301 -18.31 3.20 -4.62
N ASN A 302 -18.07 4.51 -4.55
CA ASN A 302 -19.08 5.52 -4.30
C ASN A 302 -18.81 6.78 -5.14
N GLU A 303 -19.46 7.90 -4.82
CA GLU A 303 -19.31 9.18 -5.53
C GLU A 303 -17.95 9.84 -5.26
N GLU A 304 -17.33 9.58 -4.12
CA GLU A 304 -16.07 10.20 -3.70
C GLU A 304 -14.85 9.41 -4.17
N HIS A 305 -14.94 8.06 -4.12
CA HIS A 305 -13.80 7.22 -4.46
C HIS A 305 -14.13 6.01 -5.32
N GLN A 306 -13.10 5.54 -6.04
CA GLN A 306 -13.09 4.27 -6.72
C GLN A 306 -11.89 3.46 -6.22
N SER A 307 -12.16 2.35 -5.56
CA SER A 307 -11.15 1.43 -5.04
C SER A 307 -10.41 0.70 -6.16
N SER A 308 -9.18 0.29 -5.90
CA SER A 308 -8.47 -0.69 -6.72
C SER A 308 -9.03 -2.13 -6.57
N GLY A 309 -9.89 -2.37 -5.58
CA GLY A 309 -10.48 -3.68 -5.31
C GLY A 309 -9.44 -4.73 -4.92
N HIS A 310 -8.52 -4.41 -4.01
CA HIS A 310 -7.43 -5.34 -3.66
C HIS A 310 -7.89 -6.48 -2.75
N LEU A 311 -8.61 -6.20 -1.67
CA LEU A 311 -9.12 -7.19 -0.72
C LEU A 311 -10.64 -7.10 -0.61
N TYR A 312 -11.30 -8.22 -0.54
CA TYR A 312 -12.72 -8.28 -0.18
C TYR A 312 -12.85 -8.68 1.29
N ILE A 313 -12.86 -7.67 2.14
CA ILE A 313 -12.94 -7.81 3.60
C ILE A 313 -14.41 -7.85 4.00
N THR A 314 -14.82 -8.92 4.68
CA THR A 314 -16.16 -9.06 5.26
C THR A 314 -16.07 -9.00 6.76
N ARG A 315 -17.13 -8.49 7.41
CA ARG A 315 -17.35 -8.60 8.84
C ARG A 315 -18.74 -9.17 9.09
N ILE A 316 -18.81 -10.11 10.02
CA ILE A 316 -20.05 -10.75 10.39
C ILE A 316 -20.42 -10.26 11.80
N PRO A 317 -21.33 -9.26 11.93
CA PRO A 317 -21.68 -8.72 13.24
C PRO A 317 -22.22 -9.78 14.18
N GLY A 318 -21.76 -9.75 15.43
CA GLY A 318 -22.26 -10.61 16.51
C GLY A 318 -21.61 -11.99 16.63
N ILE A 319 -20.71 -12.37 15.72
CA ILE A 319 -19.93 -13.60 15.91
C ILE A 319 -18.71 -13.36 16.80
N THR A 320 -18.27 -14.40 17.52
CA THR A 320 -17.06 -14.37 18.33
C THR A 320 -15.80 -14.69 17.49
N LEU A 321 -14.63 -14.45 18.07
CA LEU A 321 -13.34 -14.81 17.45
C LEU A 321 -13.25 -16.33 17.16
N GLU A 322 -13.78 -17.17 18.05
CA GLU A 322 -13.80 -18.62 17.89
C GLU A 322 -14.70 -19.00 16.72
N GLN A 323 -15.89 -18.44 16.63
CA GLN A 323 -16.82 -18.67 15.52
C GLN A 323 -16.23 -18.22 14.18
N ARG A 324 -15.53 -17.09 14.16
CA ARG A 324 -14.77 -16.66 12.98
C ARG A 324 -13.73 -17.70 12.56
N HIS A 325 -12.95 -18.26 13.50
CA HIS A 325 -12.00 -19.34 13.22
C HIS A 325 -12.69 -20.59 12.67
N GLU A 326 -13.82 -21.00 13.25
CA GLU A 326 -14.61 -22.13 12.75
C GLU A 326 -15.07 -21.91 11.30
N ILE A 327 -15.56 -20.71 10.97
CA ILE A 327 -15.98 -20.36 9.60
C ILE A 327 -14.83 -20.51 8.63
N ILE A 328 -13.63 -19.97 8.97
CA ILE A 328 -12.45 -20.08 8.12
C ILE A 328 -12.05 -21.55 7.90
N VAL A 329 -12.11 -22.39 8.94
CA VAL A 329 -11.82 -23.82 8.84
C VAL A 329 -12.84 -24.52 7.92
N LYS A 330 -14.14 -24.27 8.13
CA LYS A 330 -15.21 -24.83 7.28
C LYS A 330 -15.07 -24.40 5.81
N MET A 331 -14.68 -23.14 5.55
CA MET A 331 -14.38 -22.67 4.20
C MET A 331 -13.20 -23.43 3.58
N ALA A 332 -12.13 -23.64 4.35
CA ALA A 332 -10.96 -24.39 3.90
C ALA A 332 -11.31 -25.87 3.60
N GLU A 333 -12.18 -26.52 4.38
CA GLU A 333 -12.73 -27.87 4.12
C GLU A 333 -13.53 -27.93 2.81
N LYS A 334 -14.18 -26.82 2.42
CA LYS A 334 -14.82 -26.66 1.11
C LYS A 334 -13.85 -26.30 -0.01
N GLY A 335 -12.55 -26.19 0.31
CA GLY A 335 -11.51 -25.84 -0.66
C GLY A 335 -11.40 -24.36 -0.99
N VAL A 336 -12.00 -23.48 -0.19
CA VAL A 336 -11.94 -22.02 -0.36
C VAL A 336 -10.97 -21.43 0.67
N ALA A 337 -9.85 -20.87 0.20
CA ALA A 337 -8.85 -20.25 1.05
C ALA A 337 -9.31 -18.85 1.47
N CYS A 338 -9.50 -18.64 2.78
CA CYS A 338 -9.78 -17.33 3.39
C CYS A 338 -8.56 -16.82 4.16
N ASN A 339 -8.55 -15.53 4.48
CA ASN A 339 -7.50 -14.90 5.28
C ASN A 339 -8.10 -13.87 6.24
N VAL A 340 -7.24 -13.17 6.98
CA VAL A 340 -7.60 -12.07 7.90
C VAL A 340 -6.67 -10.87 7.65
N HIS A 341 -7.22 -9.72 7.35
CA HIS A 341 -6.50 -8.47 7.09
C HIS A 341 -7.07 -7.31 7.92
N TYR A 342 -6.47 -7.03 9.08
CA TYR A 342 -5.27 -7.61 9.67
C TYR A 342 -5.48 -7.94 11.15
N LYS A 343 -4.60 -8.76 11.72
CA LYS A 343 -4.44 -8.79 13.18
C LYS A 343 -3.75 -7.47 13.59
N PRO A 344 -4.37 -6.65 14.47
CA PRO A 344 -3.81 -5.36 14.88
C PRO A 344 -2.38 -5.44 15.40
N LEU A 345 -1.55 -4.45 15.06
CA LEU A 345 -0.13 -4.41 15.45
C LEU A 345 0.08 -4.56 16.96
N PRO A 346 -0.72 -3.93 17.86
CA PRO A 346 -0.58 -4.11 19.31
C PRO A 346 -0.77 -5.55 19.81
N MET A 347 -1.34 -6.44 18.97
CA MET A 347 -1.46 -7.88 19.28
C MET A 347 -0.23 -8.69 18.84
N MET A 348 0.69 -8.11 18.09
CA MET A 348 1.92 -8.76 17.59
C MET A 348 3.06 -8.61 18.59
N THR A 349 3.91 -9.66 18.70
CA THR A 349 4.98 -9.73 19.72
C THR A 349 5.91 -8.52 19.69
N ALA A 350 6.33 -8.09 18.50
CA ALA A 350 7.24 -6.95 18.36
C ALA A 350 6.66 -5.66 18.97
N TYR A 351 5.41 -5.36 18.68
CA TYR A 351 4.75 -4.13 19.16
C TYR A 351 4.36 -4.21 20.64
N LYS A 352 3.99 -5.40 21.15
CA LYS A 352 3.85 -5.63 22.60
C LYS A 352 5.15 -5.34 23.34
N ASN A 353 6.28 -5.77 22.81
CA ASN A 353 7.59 -5.53 23.41
C ASN A 353 7.99 -4.04 23.37
N MET A 354 7.38 -3.25 22.48
CA MET A 354 7.50 -1.79 22.43
C MET A 354 6.56 -1.06 23.41
N GLY A 355 5.70 -1.81 24.13
CA GLY A 355 4.77 -1.27 25.13
C GLY A 355 3.35 -1.00 24.63
N PHE A 356 2.99 -1.37 23.39
CA PHE A 356 1.63 -1.22 22.91
C PHE A 356 0.71 -2.33 23.47
N ASP A 357 -0.46 -1.95 23.97
CA ASP A 357 -1.51 -2.88 24.44
C ASP A 357 -2.76 -2.70 23.57
N ILE A 358 -3.33 -3.83 23.11
CA ILE A 358 -4.56 -3.84 22.28
C ILE A 358 -5.77 -3.18 23.00
N LYS A 359 -5.76 -3.14 24.32
CA LYS A 359 -6.81 -2.47 25.12
C LYS A 359 -6.94 -0.98 24.83
N ASP A 360 -5.86 -0.35 24.37
CA ASP A 360 -5.83 1.07 23.98
C ASP A 360 -6.42 1.30 22.57
N TYR A 361 -6.71 0.19 21.84
CA TYR A 361 -7.20 0.18 20.45
C TYR A 361 -8.48 -0.68 20.31
N PRO A 362 -9.55 -0.35 21.04
CA PRO A 362 -10.75 -1.19 21.11
C PRO A 362 -11.47 -1.33 19.76
N ASN A 363 -11.45 -0.30 18.91
CA ASN A 363 -12.08 -0.37 17.60
C ASN A 363 -11.31 -1.32 16.66
N ALA A 364 -9.99 -1.23 16.64
CA ALA A 364 -9.13 -2.14 15.88
C ALA A 364 -9.36 -3.61 16.29
N TYR A 365 -9.50 -3.88 17.61
CA TYR A 365 -9.84 -5.21 18.07
C TYR A 365 -11.23 -5.66 17.61
N LYS A 366 -12.25 -4.82 17.78
CA LYS A 366 -13.64 -5.08 17.37
C LYS A 366 -13.76 -5.35 15.86
N ARG A 367 -12.90 -4.68 15.05
CA ARG A 367 -12.84 -4.93 13.61
C ARG A 367 -12.18 -6.28 13.30
N PHE A 368 -11.14 -6.65 14.01
CA PHE A 368 -10.40 -7.88 13.82
C PHE A 368 -11.16 -9.13 14.23
N GLU A 369 -11.91 -9.10 15.35
CA GLU A 369 -12.45 -10.33 15.98
C GLU A 369 -13.41 -11.11 15.07
N ASN A 370 -14.14 -10.44 14.19
CA ASN A 370 -15.15 -11.03 13.32
C ASN A 370 -14.93 -10.76 11.81
N GLU A 371 -13.68 -10.41 11.43
CA GLU A 371 -13.30 -10.16 10.05
C GLU A 371 -12.88 -11.45 9.36
N ILE A 372 -13.32 -11.63 8.10
CA ILE A 372 -12.89 -12.68 7.17
C ILE A 372 -12.67 -12.05 5.81
N THR A 373 -11.45 -12.20 5.26
CA THR A 373 -11.17 -11.79 3.88
C THR A 373 -11.39 -12.95 2.93
N LEU A 374 -12.27 -12.77 1.96
CA LEU A 374 -12.58 -13.77 0.92
C LEU A 374 -11.63 -13.68 -0.27
N PRO A 375 -11.48 -14.77 -1.06
CA PRO A 375 -10.68 -14.74 -2.29
C PRO A 375 -11.18 -13.68 -3.26
N LEU A 376 -10.26 -12.84 -3.74
CA LEU A 376 -10.53 -11.84 -4.76
C LEU A 376 -9.31 -11.72 -5.68
N HIS A 377 -9.39 -12.32 -6.88
CA HIS A 377 -8.35 -12.25 -7.89
C HIS A 377 -8.94 -12.45 -9.30
N THR A 378 -8.25 -11.94 -10.30
CA THR A 378 -8.72 -11.90 -11.70
C THR A 378 -8.83 -13.27 -12.36
N LYS A 379 -8.18 -14.30 -11.81
CA LYS A 379 -8.24 -15.69 -12.30
C LYS A 379 -9.49 -16.45 -11.84
N LEU A 380 -10.32 -15.88 -10.95
CA LEU A 380 -11.59 -16.49 -10.59
C LEU A 380 -12.53 -16.52 -11.80
N THR A 381 -13.00 -17.71 -12.16
CA THR A 381 -14.10 -17.87 -13.14
C THR A 381 -15.44 -17.47 -12.49
N ASP A 382 -16.47 -17.28 -13.31
CA ASP A 382 -17.79 -16.94 -12.81
C ASP A 382 -18.36 -18.06 -11.94
N GLU A 383 -18.14 -19.33 -12.33
CA GLU A 383 -18.54 -20.46 -11.52
C GLU A 383 -17.80 -20.53 -10.18
N GLU A 384 -16.53 -20.15 -10.15
CA GLU A 384 -15.74 -20.09 -8.91
C GLU A 384 -16.22 -18.97 -8.00
N VAL A 385 -16.60 -17.81 -8.55
CA VAL A 385 -17.21 -16.70 -7.77
C VAL A 385 -18.52 -17.14 -7.14
N GLU A 386 -19.42 -17.77 -7.90
CA GLU A 386 -20.68 -18.30 -7.36
C GLU A 386 -20.44 -19.39 -6.31
N TYR A 387 -19.44 -20.24 -6.52
CA TYR A 387 -19.09 -21.26 -5.53
C TYR A 387 -18.62 -20.66 -4.20
N VAL A 388 -17.80 -19.61 -4.25
CA VAL A 388 -17.38 -18.88 -3.03
C VAL A 388 -18.60 -18.30 -2.31
N ILE A 389 -19.52 -17.67 -3.05
CA ILE A 389 -20.77 -17.10 -2.52
C ILE A 389 -21.59 -18.18 -1.83
N GLU A 390 -21.87 -19.28 -2.52
CA GLU A 390 -22.68 -20.38 -2.02
C GLU A 390 -22.10 -20.98 -0.74
N MET A 391 -20.80 -21.31 -0.74
CA MET A 391 -20.13 -21.91 0.41
C MET A 391 -20.09 -20.95 1.60
N PHE A 392 -19.75 -19.69 1.38
CA PHE A 392 -19.69 -18.69 2.45
C PHE A 392 -21.07 -18.47 3.08
N LEU A 393 -22.11 -18.25 2.28
CA LEU A 393 -23.47 -18.05 2.75
C LEU A 393 -24.02 -19.30 3.46
N GLY A 394 -23.74 -20.49 2.93
CA GLY A 394 -24.17 -21.75 3.55
C GLY A 394 -23.62 -21.92 4.94
N ILE A 395 -22.33 -21.56 5.14
CA ILE A 395 -21.68 -21.67 6.45
C ILE A 395 -22.12 -20.54 7.39
N VAL A 396 -22.10 -19.30 6.92
CA VAL A 396 -22.39 -18.12 7.76
C VAL A 396 -23.81 -18.12 8.32
N LYS A 397 -24.78 -18.64 7.56
CA LYS A 397 -26.18 -18.80 8.05
C LYS A 397 -26.34 -19.64 9.32
N GLU A 398 -25.35 -20.46 9.67
CA GLU A 398 -25.36 -21.21 10.93
C GLU A 398 -25.06 -20.31 12.15
N TYR A 399 -24.51 -19.13 11.93
CA TYR A 399 -23.99 -18.19 12.96
C TYR A 399 -24.76 -16.87 13.03
N ILE A 400 -25.49 -16.48 11.96
CA ILE A 400 -26.33 -15.27 11.92
C ILE A 400 -27.75 -15.69 12.34
N LYS A 401 -28.33 -14.93 13.28
CA LYS A 401 -29.72 -15.16 13.73
C LYS A 401 -30.73 -14.40 12.86
#